data_bcd65821e129e44510c80d352fbcf13b
#
_entry.id   bcd65821e129e44510c80d352fbcf13b
#
_cell.length_a   1.000
_cell.length_b   1.000
_cell.length_c   1.000
_cell.angle_alpha   90.00
_cell.angle_beta   90.00
_cell.angle_gamma   90.00
#
_symmetry.space_group_name_H-M   'P 1'
#
loop_
_entity.id
_entity.type
_entity.pdbx_description
1 polymer ?
#
loop_
_entity_poly.entity_id
_entity_poly.type
_entity_poly.pdbx_seq_one_letter_code
_entity_poly.pdbx_strand_id
1 'polypeptide(L)'
;MIKETENSHSVNGKRYWKSLDDLADKPSFKSWVEREFPEGASMLEGVQRRGFMKLMAASFGLAGLGMTGCRRPEHTILPYGKSPEELIPGVPNFYATSMPSAQGFQPLIVESHEGRPTKIEGNPSYADNGGGTSIYAQASVLDLYDPDRSKLSMGKPENDSETWEGVSADKIKEKLSEFMEGGKVAILAEKSSSTARKKLEGNLVSTGVLWTEYDASDPTSAEKDLGTILDTDGDVRFLPKLRKANRVLSLDSDFLGCREPNSLANTRSFMKGRKVMSKGDAKKMNRLYSVESDLTITGGVADHRLRLESSQFVAFTNLLAAEIFTLINSGEETLIEQLRQRGDSAKAHLNWIKECATDLCTKPELSAILPGSHLPAEVQGICYAINRELGCLGKTVQYLKIAKSASALSDLSEAVDSNMVD
;
A
#
# COMPACT_ATOMS: atom_id res chain seq x y z
N MET A 1 21.99 42.57 42.30
CA MET A 1 23.35 42.69 41.77
C MET A 1 23.96 41.31 41.69
N ILE A 2 23.69 40.57 40.66
CA ILE A 2 24.28 39.26 40.36
C ILE A 2 25.19 39.44 39.18
N LYS A 3 26.47 39.22 39.40
CA LYS A 3 27.54 39.30 38.42
C LYS A 3 27.37 38.21 37.38
N GLU A 4 27.15 38.59 36.12
CA GLU A 4 27.36 37.72 34.98
C GLU A 4 28.87 37.38 34.87
N THR A 5 29.21 36.16 35.03
CA THR A 5 30.53 35.63 34.69
C THR A 5 30.50 35.21 33.23
N GLU A 6 31.04 36.03 32.35
CA GLU A 6 31.39 35.67 30.98
C GLU A 6 32.44 34.54 31.03
N ASN A 7 32.02 33.35 30.67
CA ASN A 7 32.89 32.22 30.40
C ASN A 7 33.22 32.19 28.91
N SER A 8 34.22 33.01 28.51
CA SER A 8 34.82 32.92 27.18
C SER A 8 35.64 31.63 27.06
N HIS A 9 35.04 30.53 26.63
CA HIS A 9 35.80 29.37 26.21
C HIS A 9 36.31 29.58 24.78
N SER A 10 37.64 29.86 24.65
CA SER A 10 38.31 29.86 23.37
C SER A 10 38.31 28.45 22.76
N VAL A 11 37.53 28.30 21.70
CA VAL A 11 37.51 27.07 20.90
C VAL A 11 38.79 27.03 20.06
N ASN A 12 39.73 26.18 20.43
CA ASN A 12 40.98 25.95 19.69
C ASN A 12 40.72 24.97 18.54
N GLY A 13 40.22 25.45 17.40
CA GLY A 13 40.02 24.66 16.18
C GLY A 13 39.52 25.55 15.02
N LYS A 14 39.80 25.14 13.78
CA LYS A 14 39.22 25.83 12.61
C LYS A 14 37.72 25.64 12.61
N ARG A 15 36.97 26.74 12.72
CA ARG A 15 35.51 26.77 12.59
C ARG A 15 35.18 26.78 11.09
N TYR A 16 34.31 25.86 10.66
CA TYR A 16 33.75 25.82 9.31
C TYR A 16 32.31 26.25 9.37
N TRP A 17 31.93 27.25 8.55
CA TRP A 17 30.58 27.75 8.46
C TRP A 17 29.79 26.99 7.39
N LYS A 18 28.54 26.71 7.67
CA LYS A 18 27.64 25.99 6.75
C LYS A 18 26.97 26.95 5.77
N SER A 19 26.87 28.24 6.10
CA SER A 19 26.27 29.28 5.27
C SER A 19 26.88 30.66 5.53
N LEU A 20 26.59 31.66 4.68
CA LEU A 20 26.99 33.07 4.91
C LEU A 20 26.28 33.66 6.13
N ASP A 21 25.08 33.21 6.45
CA ASP A 21 24.32 33.65 7.61
C ASP A 21 24.89 33.08 8.93
N ASP A 22 25.45 31.90 8.88
CA ASP A 22 26.23 31.29 9.98
C ASP A 22 27.53 32.06 10.20
N LEU A 23 28.25 32.41 9.12
CA LEU A 23 29.45 33.24 9.18
C LEU A 23 29.16 34.65 9.77
N ALA A 24 28.00 35.24 9.41
CA ALA A 24 27.58 36.55 9.88
C ALA A 24 26.94 36.53 11.28
N ASP A 25 26.85 35.36 11.93
CA ASP A 25 26.26 35.12 13.26
C ASP A 25 24.87 35.73 13.44
N LYS A 26 24.03 35.67 12.39
CA LYS A 26 22.71 36.31 12.40
C LYS A 26 21.76 35.62 13.40
N PRO A 27 21.03 36.39 14.22
CA PRO A 27 20.06 35.83 15.18
C PRO A 27 18.95 35.01 14.52
N SER A 28 18.55 35.39 13.30
CA SER A 28 17.56 34.68 12.50
C SER A 28 18.01 33.27 12.11
N PHE A 29 19.31 33.09 11.84
CA PHE A 29 19.90 31.78 11.54
C PHE A 29 19.91 30.86 12.79
N LYS A 30 20.29 31.42 13.94
CA LYS A 30 20.25 30.68 15.22
C LYS A 30 18.85 30.21 15.57
N SER A 31 17.86 31.09 15.46
CA SER A 31 16.46 30.74 15.74
C SER A 31 15.87 29.76 14.71
N TRP A 32 16.41 29.70 13.51
CA TRP A 32 16.04 28.70 12.51
C TRP A 32 16.65 27.33 12.84
N VAL A 33 17.93 27.29 13.20
CA VAL A 33 18.63 26.07 13.63
C VAL A 33 17.98 25.45 14.87
N GLU A 34 17.60 26.28 15.85
CA GLU A 34 16.92 25.81 17.07
C GLU A 34 15.52 25.24 16.81
N ARG A 35 14.85 25.62 15.71
CA ARG A 35 13.56 25.04 15.29
C ARG A 35 13.68 23.70 14.59
N GLU A 36 14.77 23.48 13.86
CA GLU A 36 14.96 22.25 13.07
C GLU A 36 15.68 21.13 13.84
N PHE A 37 16.39 21.50 14.91
CA PHE A 37 17.16 20.53 15.71
C PHE A 37 16.67 20.53 17.16
N PRO A 38 16.76 19.38 17.89
CA PRO A 38 16.35 19.30 19.28
C PRO A 38 17.04 20.37 20.15
N GLU A 39 16.35 20.83 21.19
CA GLU A 39 16.91 21.78 22.16
C GLU A 39 18.29 21.34 22.63
N GLY A 40 19.28 22.22 22.49
CA GLY A 40 20.66 21.95 22.84
C GLY A 40 21.56 21.50 21.68
N ALA A 41 21.07 21.39 20.45
CA ALA A 41 21.90 21.06 19.29
C ALA A 41 22.98 22.14 19.03
N SER A 42 22.69 23.39 19.35
CA SER A 42 23.66 24.50 19.29
C SER A 42 24.75 24.42 20.40
N MET A 43 24.50 23.68 21.48
CA MET A 43 25.50 23.46 22.55
C MET A 43 26.53 22.38 22.19
N LEU A 44 26.35 21.64 21.11
CA LEU A 44 27.29 20.64 20.59
C LEU A 44 28.46 21.27 19.82
N GLU A 45 28.47 22.57 19.61
CA GLU A 45 29.65 23.29 19.10
C GLU A 45 30.75 23.32 20.16
N GLY A 46 31.67 22.39 20.07
CA GLY A 46 32.86 22.41 20.90
C GLY A 46 33.10 21.20 21.80
N VAL A 47 32.61 20.04 21.42
CA VAL A 47 32.99 18.80 22.12
C VAL A 47 34.51 18.59 21.96
N GLN A 48 35.28 19.02 22.97
CA GLN A 48 36.71 18.73 23.04
C GLN A 48 36.94 17.22 22.95
N ARG A 49 38.02 16.79 22.30
CA ARG A 49 38.42 15.36 22.19
C ARG A 49 38.25 14.58 23.50
N ARG A 50 38.56 15.22 24.65
CA ARG A 50 38.36 14.61 25.97
C ARG A 50 36.91 14.44 26.36
N GLY A 51 36.01 15.37 25.97
CA GLY A 51 34.55 15.26 26.19
C GLY A 51 33.95 14.14 25.31
N PHE A 52 34.39 14.06 24.06
CA PHE A 52 33.97 13.00 23.14
C PHE A 52 34.45 11.61 23.64
N MET A 53 35.68 11.50 24.08
CA MET A 53 36.21 10.25 24.67
C MET A 53 35.45 9.85 25.94
N LYS A 54 35.06 10.80 26.80
CA LYS A 54 34.23 10.51 27.98
C LYS A 54 32.84 10.06 27.59
N LEU A 55 32.20 10.70 26.57
CA LEU A 55 30.90 10.33 26.08
C LEU A 55 30.92 8.94 25.42
N MET A 56 31.95 8.65 24.61
CA MET A 56 32.18 7.30 24.08
C MET A 56 32.36 6.27 25.17
N ALA A 57 33.22 6.54 26.16
CA ALA A 57 33.45 5.62 27.29
C ALA A 57 32.14 5.37 28.08
N ALA A 58 31.34 6.41 28.32
CA ALA A 58 30.00 6.27 28.93
C ALA A 58 29.04 5.45 28.07
N SER A 59 29.05 5.67 26.75
CA SER A 59 28.21 4.89 25.81
C SER A 59 28.63 3.42 25.75
N PHE A 60 29.93 3.15 25.74
CA PHE A 60 30.46 1.77 25.83
C PHE A 60 30.15 1.12 27.18
N GLY A 61 30.22 1.89 28.29
CA GLY A 61 29.81 1.42 29.61
C GLY A 61 28.33 1.06 29.69
N LEU A 62 27.46 1.92 29.13
CA LEU A 62 26.00 1.67 29.00
C LEU A 62 25.69 0.49 28.06
N ALA A 63 26.38 0.39 26.92
CA ALA A 63 26.26 -0.75 26.03
C ALA A 63 26.71 -2.05 26.68
N GLY A 64 27.80 -2.03 27.45
CA GLY A 64 28.28 -3.18 28.24
C GLY A 64 27.27 -3.63 29.28
N LEU A 65 26.64 -2.69 29.98
CA LEU A 65 25.56 -3.00 30.95
C LEU A 65 24.28 -3.52 30.23
N GLY A 66 23.97 -3.01 29.05
CA GLY A 66 22.84 -3.50 28.21
C GLY A 66 23.06 -4.92 27.70
N MET A 67 24.33 -5.31 27.42
CA MET A 67 24.64 -6.67 26.96
C MET A 67 24.44 -7.75 28.04
N THR A 68 24.53 -7.40 29.32
CA THR A 68 24.23 -8.34 30.43
C THR A 68 22.74 -8.59 30.58
N GLY A 69 21.87 -7.72 30.00
CA GLY A 69 20.42 -7.87 30.00
C GLY A 69 19.84 -8.65 28.81
N CYS A 70 20.66 -9.00 27.82
CA CYS A 70 20.22 -9.88 26.73
C CYS A 70 20.02 -11.30 27.25
N ARG A 71 18.87 -11.52 27.84
CA ARG A 71 18.40 -12.85 28.20
C ARG A 71 18.23 -13.62 26.89
N ARG A 72 19.16 -14.50 26.56
CA ARG A 72 18.95 -15.48 25.50
C ARG A 72 17.71 -16.28 25.90
N PRO A 73 16.68 -16.35 25.07
CA PRO A 73 15.58 -17.22 25.35
C PRO A 73 16.16 -18.63 25.52
N GLU A 74 15.75 -19.30 26.60
CA GLU A 74 16.12 -20.70 26.84
C GLU A 74 15.43 -21.54 25.76
N HIS A 75 16.14 -21.79 24.66
CA HIS A 75 15.70 -22.73 23.64
C HIS A 75 16.24 -24.10 23.96
N THR A 76 15.35 -25.04 24.15
CA THR A 76 15.74 -26.45 24.19
C THR A 76 16.09 -26.88 22.77
N ILE A 77 17.39 -27.11 22.51
CA ILE A 77 17.86 -27.64 21.25
C ILE A 77 17.66 -29.16 21.30
N LEU A 78 16.67 -29.65 20.57
CA LEU A 78 16.44 -31.09 20.39
C LEU A 78 17.16 -31.53 19.12
N PRO A 79 18.12 -32.48 19.22
CA PRO A 79 18.76 -33.01 18.03
C PRO A 79 17.74 -33.85 17.24
N TYR A 80 17.91 -33.90 15.91
CA TYR A 80 17.12 -34.80 15.08
C TYR A 80 17.40 -36.24 15.43
N GLY A 81 16.35 -37.04 15.73
CA GLY A 81 16.48 -38.48 15.88
C GLY A 81 16.79 -39.16 14.53
N LYS A 82 16.27 -38.58 13.43
CA LYS A 82 16.60 -38.92 12.05
C LYS A 82 16.68 -37.63 11.25
N SER A 83 17.83 -37.35 10.66
CA SER A 83 18.01 -36.17 9.81
C SER A 83 17.14 -36.30 8.54
N PRO A 84 16.31 -35.32 8.20
CA PRO A 84 15.63 -35.30 6.92
C PRO A 84 16.64 -35.31 5.77
N GLU A 85 16.29 -35.96 4.66
CA GLU A 85 17.04 -35.87 3.42
C GLU A 85 17.10 -34.39 2.95
N GLU A 86 18.19 -33.98 2.32
CA GLU A 86 18.38 -32.63 1.77
C GLU A 86 18.48 -31.50 2.82
N LEU A 87 18.50 -31.82 4.11
CA LEU A 87 18.63 -30.80 5.16
C LEU A 87 20.02 -30.84 5.76
N ILE A 88 20.82 -29.84 5.47
CA ILE A 88 22.17 -29.66 6.01
C ILE A 88 22.13 -28.53 7.04
N PRO A 89 22.45 -28.76 8.31
CA PRO A 89 22.47 -27.72 9.33
C PRO A 89 23.32 -26.53 8.90
N GLY A 90 22.75 -25.32 9.05
CA GLY A 90 23.40 -24.07 8.67
C GLY A 90 23.34 -23.69 7.18
N VAL A 91 22.81 -24.56 6.33
CA VAL A 91 22.55 -24.25 4.91
C VAL A 91 21.03 -24.02 4.71
N PRO A 92 20.62 -22.82 4.23
CA PRO A 92 19.21 -22.54 4.03
C PRO A 92 18.65 -23.26 2.80
N ASN A 93 17.40 -23.69 2.92
CA ASN A 93 16.57 -24.11 1.80
C ASN A 93 15.64 -22.98 1.35
N PHE A 94 15.42 -22.86 0.05
CA PHE A 94 14.58 -21.82 -0.54
C PHE A 94 13.33 -22.43 -1.15
N TYR A 95 12.17 -21.90 -0.77
CA TYR A 95 10.87 -22.37 -1.25
C TYR A 95 10.14 -21.26 -1.99
N ALA A 96 9.75 -21.53 -3.24
CA ALA A 96 8.89 -20.64 -4.00
C ALA A 96 7.44 -20.79 -3.52
N THR A 97 6.82 -19.66 -3.20
CA THR A 97 5.43 -19.59 -2.77
C THR A 97 4.76 -18.30 -3.23
N SER A 98 3.53 -18.08 -2.82
CA SER A 98 2.81 -16.84 -3.08
C SER A 98 1.96 -16.43 -1.88
N MET A 99 1.85 -15.12 -1.65
CA MET A 99 0.93 -14.52 -0.70
C MET A 99 -0.27 -13.97 -1.46
N PRO A 100 -1.46 -14.58 -1.31
CA PRO A 100 -2.67 -14.05 -1.95
C PRO A 100 -3.17 -12.80 -1.24
N SER A 101 -3.84 -11.94 -1.99
CA SER A 101 -4.57 -10.76 -1.51
C SER A 101 -5.95 -10.70 -2.16
N ALA A 102 -6.76 -9.72 -1.84
CA ALA A 102 -8.09 -9.55 -2.44
C ALA A 102 -8.05 -9.44 -3.98
N GLN A 103 -7.07 -8.73 -4.53
CA GLN A 103 -7.00 -8.43 -5.97
C GLN A 103 -5.88 -9.12 -6.73
N GLY A 104 -5.02 -9.89 -6.06
CA GLY A 104 -3.89 -10.52 -6.72
C GLY A 104 -3.06 -11.35 -5.75
N PHE A 105 -1.81 -11.59 -6.12
CA PHE A 105 -0.87 -12.34 -5.29
C PHE A 105 0.54 -11.75 -5.42
N GLN A 106 1.34 -11.93 -4.38
CA GLN A 106 2.77 -11.65 -4.44
C GLN A 106 3.55 -12.96 -4.54
N PRO A 107 4.32 -13.16 -5.60
CA PRO A 107 5.22 -14.31 -5.72
C PRO A 107 6.43 -14.11 -4.80
N LEU A 108 6.70 -15.08 -3.96
CA LEU A 108 7.67 -15.01 -2.88
C LEU A 108 8.68 -16.16 -2.97
N ILE A 109 9.84 -15.92 -2.37
CA ILE A 109 10.81 -16.95 -2.00
C ILE A 109 11.00 -16.87 -0.50
N VAL A 110 10.82 -18.02 0.15
CA VAL A 110 10.98 -18.17 1.60
C VAL A 110 12.26 -18.92 1.88
N GLU A 111 13.16 -18.27 2.61
CA GLU A 111 14.37 -18.90 3.16
C GLU A 111 14.01 -19.62 4.45
N SER A 112 14.40 -20.88 4.55
CA SER A 112 14.14 -21.74 5.71
C SER A 112 15.41 -22.41 6.18
N HIS A 113 15.68 -22.31 7.46
CA HIS A 113 16.74 -23.03 8.15
C HIS A 113 16.13 -24.16 8.96
N GLU A 114 16.49 -25.39 8.64
CA GLU A 114 16.07 -26.58 9.39
C GLU A 114 14.53 -26.68 9.56
N GLY A 115 13.79 -26.35 8.50
CA GLY A 115 12.33 -26.33 8.50
C GLY A 115 11.70 -25.07 9.13
N ARG A 116 12.52 -24.13 9.57
CA ARG A 116 12.09 -22.87 10.18
C ARG A 116 12.23 -21.72 9.19
N PRO A 117 11.13 -21.11 8.70
CA PRO A 117 11.20 -19.92 7.86
C PRO A 117 11.84 -18.75 8.59
N THR A 118 12.84 -18.13 7.99
CA THR A 118 13.61 -17.04 8.61
C THR A 118 13.52 -15.74 7.85
N LYS A 119 13.31 -15.80 6.52
CA LYS A 119 13.23 -14.62 5.68
C LYS A 119 12.29 -14.83 4.50
N ILE A 120 11.61 -13.75 4.10
CA ILE A 120 10.76 -13.72 2.92
C ILE A 120 11.28 -12.66 1.97
N GLU A 121 11.42 -13.02 0.71
CA GLU A 121 11.81 -12.12 -0.38
C GLU A 121 10.88 -12.30 -1.57
N GLY A 122 10.89 -11.33 -2.49
CA GLY A 122 10.15 -11.45 -3.74
C GLY A 122 10.83 -12.41 -4.70
N ASN A 123 10.04 -13.14 -5.48
CA ASN A 123 10.56 -14.06 -6.48
C ASN A 123 11.10 -13.29 -7.71
N PRO A 124 12.43 -13.31 -7.96
CA PRO A 124 13.03 -12.57 -9.07
C PRO A 124 12.66 -13.12 -10.45
N SER A 125 12.20 -14.37 -10.52
CA SER A 125 11.76 -15.00 -11.77
C SER A 125 10.39 -14.47 -12.23
N TYR A 126 9.66 -13.76 -11.38
CA TYR A 126 8.38 -13.16 -11.75
C TYR A 126 8.61 -11.79 -12.40
N ALA A 127 8.27 -11.69 -13.69
CA ALA A 127 8.64 -10.56 -14.53
C ALA A 127 8.08 -9.22 -14.08
N ASP A 128 6.86 -9.19 -13.56
CA ASP A 128 6.16 -7.95 -13.22
C ASP A 128 6.76 -7.28 -11.99
N ASN A 129 7.01 -8.02 -10.91
CA ASN A 129 7.60 -7.51 -9.69
C ASN A 129 9.13 -7.45 -9.75
N GLY A 130 9.75 -8.39 -10.49
CA GLY A 130 11.20 -8.51 -10.65
C GLY A 130 11.96 -8.67 -9.33
N GLY A 131 11.39 -9.44 -8.41
CA GLY A 131 11.95 -9.66 -7.09
C GLY A 131 11.55 -8.63 -6.03
N GLY A 132 10.68 -7.67 -6.37
CA GLY A 132 10.10 -6.75 -5.39
C GLY A 132 9.13 -7.47 -4.45
N THR A 133 9.07 -7.01 -3.19
CA THR A 133 8.13 -7.50 -2.19
C THR A 133 7.64 -6.36 -1.30
N SER A 134 6.44 -6.51 -0.73
CA SER A 134 5.88 -5.52 0.19
C SER A 134 6.41 -5.72 1.61
N ILE A 135 6.31 -4.65 2.43
CA ILE A 135 6.62 -4.72 3.86
C ILE A 135 5.73 -5.74 4.59
N TYR A 136 4.48 -5.88 4.17
CA TYR A 136 3.53 -6.86 4.75
C TYR A 136 3.98 -8.29 4.48
N ALA A 137 4.39 -8.60 3.23
CA ALA A 137 4.89 -9.92 2.91
C ALA A 137 6.17 -10.25 3.68
N GLN A 138 7.10 -9.31 3.83
CA GLN A 138 8.30 -9.54 4.62
C GLN A 138 8.01 -9.70 6.11
N ALA A 139 7.09 -8.90 6.66
CA ALA A 139 6.72 -8.96 8.06
C ALA A 139 5.92 -10.24 8.41
N SER A 140 5.24 -10.86 7.45
CA SER A 140 4.40 -12.05 7.69
C SER A 140 5.17 -13.25 8.27
N VAL A 141 6.50 -13.28 8.15
CA VAL A 141 7.31 -14.30 8.83
C VAL A 141 7.20 -14.19 10.36
N LEU A 142 6.94 -13.00 10.90
CA LEU A 142 6.81 -12.77 12.34
C LEU A 142 5.53 -13.40 12.90
N ASP A 143 4.47 -13.49 12.10
CA ASP A 143 3.21 -14.11 12.51
C ASP A 143 3.39 -15.60 12.88
N LEU A 144 4.38 -16.27 12.29
CA LEU A 144 4.70 -17.64 12.61
C LEU A 144 5.30 -17.81 14.01
N TYR A 145 5.93 -16.76 14.53
CA TYR A 145 6.66 -16.77 15.81
C TYR A 145 5.97 -15.96 16.89
N ASP A 146 4.82 -15.37 16.59
CA ASP A 146 4.03 -14.63 17.56
C ASP A 146 3.60 -15.57 18.69
N PRO A 147 3.94 -15.28 19.96
CA PRO A 147 3.54 -16.09 21.10
C PRO A 147 2.01 -16.15 21.29
N ASP A 148 1.29 -15.10 20.86
CA ASP A 148 -0.16 -14.96 21.02
C ASP A 148 -0.94 -15.61 19.86
N ARG A 149 -0.25 -16.12 18.84
CA ARG A 149 -0.92 -16.81 17.73
C ARG A 149 -1.69 -18.05 18.22
N SER A 150 -2.80 -18.35 17.60
CA SER A 150 -3.59 -19.54 17.86
C SER A 150 -2.75 -20.82 17.59
N LYS A 151 -2.58 -21.64 18.61
CA LYS A 151 -1.79 -22.90 18.55
C LYS A 151 -2.68 -24.14 18.48
N LEU A 152 -3.91 -24.02 18.96
CA LEU A 152 -4.89 -25.09 19.03
C LEU A 152 -6.23 -24.57 18.54
N SER A 153 -7.03 -25.45 17.98
CA SER A 153 -8.44 -25.18 17.76
C SER A 153 -9.16 -25.14 19.10
N MET A 154 -9.93 -24.10 19.33
CA MET A 154 -10.61 -23.88 20.60
C MET A 154 -12.13 -23.94 20.39
N GLY A 155 -12.84 -24.49 21.35
CA GLY A 155 -14.28 -24.52 21.37
C GLY A 155 -14.82 -24.29 22.77
N LYS A 156 -16.07 -23.82 22.87
CA LYS A 156 -16.78 -23.78 24.15
C LYS A 156 -17.29 -25.18 24.48
N PRO A 157 -17.09 -25.65 25.72
CA PRO A 157 -17.72 -26.91 26.16
C PRO A 157 -19.24 -26.75 26.23
N GLU A 158 -19.95 -27.86 26.08
CA GLU A 158 -21.43 -27.92 26.09
C GLU A 158 -22.05 -27.45 27.39
N ASN A 159 -21.26 -27.33 28.48
CA ASN A 159 -21.71 -27.04 29.84
C ASN A 159 -21.72 -25.53 30.17
N ASP A 160 -21.79 -24.66 29.19
CA ASP A 160 -21.89 -23.19 29.36
C ASP A 160 -20.76 -22.55 30.22
N SER A 161 -19.62 -23.21 30.28
CA SER A 161 -18.42 -22.64 30.90
C SER A 161 -17.87 -21.48 30.09
N GLU A 162 -17.45 -20.41 30.73
CA GLU A 162 -16.81 -19.26 30.08
C GLU A 162 -15.41 -19.58 29.51
N THR A 163 -14.88 -20.78 29.84
CA THR A 163 -13.53 -21.19 29.46
C THR A 163 -13.52 -21.94 28.15
N TRP A 164 -12.66 -21.48 27.23
CA TRP A 164 -12.41 -22.16 25.96
C TRP A 164 -11.47 -23.34 26.17
N GLU A 165 -11.81 -24.48 25.59
CA GLU A 165 -11.02 -25.72 25.64
C GLU A 165 -10.49 -26.12 24.28
N GLY A 166 -9.35 -26.81 24.24
CA GLY A 166 -8.78 -27.34 23.02
C GLY A 166 -9.66 -28.43 22.41
N VAL A 167 -10.00 -28.30 21.12
CA VAL A 167 -10.87 -29.21 20.39
C VAL A 167 -10.06 -30.02 19.37
N SER A 168 -10.26 -31.32 19.30
CA SER A 168 -9.61 -32.19 18.30
C SER A 168 -10.14 -31.94 16.90
N ALA A 169 -9.29 -32.19 15.87
CA ALA A 169 -9.69 -32.06 14.48
C ALA A 169 -10.89 -32.97 14.09
N ASP A 170 -11.01 -34.14 14.69
CA ASP A 170 -12.13 -35.04 14.42
C ASP A 170 -13.46 -34.47 14.95
N LYS A 171 -13.45 -33.88 16.13
CA LYS A 171 -14.63 -33.23 16.69
C LYS A 171 -15.06 -31.99 15.87
N ILE A 172 -14.10 -31.29 15.28
CA ILE A 172 -14.40 -30.17 14.34
C ILE A 172 -15.05 -30.70 13.08
N LYS A 173 -14.53 -31.79 12.52
CA LYS A 173 -15.11 -32.41 11.32
C LYS A 173 -16.54 -32.88 11.57
N GLU A 174 -16.77 -33.53 12.71
CA GLU A 174 -18.10 -34.00 13.12
C GLU A 174 -19.10 -32.83 13.18
N LYS A 175 -18.76 -31.73 13.88
CA LYS A 175 -19.60 -30.54 13.94
C LYS A 175 -19.83 -29.90 12.57
N LEU A 176 -18.79 -29.80 11.73
CA LEU A 176 -18.96 -29.27 10.38
C LEU A 176 -19.88 -30.16 9.53
N SER A 177 -19.82 -31.49 9.69
CA SER A 177 -20.73 -32.41 9.00
C SER A 177 -22.17 -32.19 9.47
N GLU A 178 -22.41 -32.07 10.77
CA GLU A 178 -23.72 -31.76 11.33
C GLU A 178 -24.33 -30.46 10.75
N PHE A 179 -23.53 -29.38 10.68
CA PHE A 179 -23.98 -28.14 10.05
C PHE A 179 -24.32 -28.29 8.58
N MET A 180 -23.49 -29.06 7.83
CA MET A 180 -23.73 -29.29 6.42
C MET A 180 -24.97 -30.15 6.16
N GLU A 181 -25.30 -31.09 7.03
CA GLU A 181 -26.50 -31.93 6.95
C GLU A 181 -27.78 -31.13 7.23
N GLY A 182 -27.70 -30.08 8.05
CA GLY A 182 -28.78 -29.13 8.32
C GLY A 182 -29.20 -28.30 7.08
N GLY A 183 -28.32 -28.17 6.09
CA GLY A 183 -28.60 -27.57 4.78
C GLY A 183 -28.75 -26.06 4.75
N LYS A 184 -28.53 -25.37 5.89
CA LYS A 184 -28.69 -23.91 6.04
C LYS A 184 -27.38 -23.27 6.46
N VAL A 185 -26.33 -23.44 5.68
CA VAL A 185 -24.99 -22.98 6.02
C VAL A 185 -24.59 -21.78 5.20
N ALA A 186 -24.11 -20.74 5.86
CA ALA A 186 -23.40 -19.64 5.23
C ALA A 186 -21.94 -19.59 5.69
N ILE A 187 -21.06 -19.19 4.79
CA ILE A 187 -19.66 -18.94 5.07
C ILE A 187 -19.36 -17.47 4.80
N LEU A 188 -18.95 -16.77 5.84
CA LEU A 188 -18.40 -15.43 5.72
C LEU A 188 -16.88 -15.51 5.68
N ALA A 189 -16.30 -15.04 4.61
CA ALA A 189 -14.89 -15.17 4.36
C ALA A 189 -14.26 -13.82 3.94
N GLU A 190 -12.98 -13.67 4.17
CA GLU A 190 -12.15 -12.59 3.64
C GLU A 190 -12.05 -12.67 2.11
N LYS A 191 -11.93 -11.56 1.40
CA LYS A 191 -11.66 -11.58 -0.04
C LYS A 191 -10.28 -12.14 -0.33
N SER A 192 -10.16 -13.02 -1.33
CA SER A 192 -8.89 -13.65 -1.68
C SER A 192 -8.81 -14.07 -3.14
N SER A 193 -7.66 -13.87 -3.75
CA SER A 193 -7.33 -14.36 -5.09
C SER A 193 -6.80 -15.80 -5.10
N SER A 194 -6.79 -16.50 -3.95
CA SER A 194 -6.31 -17.89 -3.87
C SER A 194 -7.12 -18.81 -4.75
N THR A 195 -6.45 -19.49 -5.69
CA THR A 195 -7.09 -20.47 -6.58
C THR A 195 -7.62 -21.70 -5.83
N ALA A 196 -6.93 -22.11 -4.77
CA ALA A 196 -7.39 -23.20 -3.91
C ALA A 196 -8.69 -22.85 -3.19
N ARG A 197 -8.77 -21.59 -2.68
CA ARG A 197 -9.97 -21.10 -2.02
C ARG A 197 -11.14 -20.96 -2.99
N LYS A 198 -10.92 -20.44 -4.21
CA LYS A 198 -11.97 -20.38 -5.25
C LYS A 198 -12.49 -21.75 -5.65
N LYS A 199 -11.62 -22.75 -5.67
CA LYS A 199 -12.06 -24.13 -5.90
C LYS A 199 -12.91 -24.66 -4.74
N LEU A 200 -12.55 -24.35 -3.49
CA LEU A 200 -13.32 -24.70 -2.30
C LEU A 200 -14.70 -24.01 -2.33
N GLU A 201 -14.73 -22.70 -2.59
CA GLU A 201 -15.94 -21.91 -2.78
C GLU A 201 -16.88 -22.55 -3.81
N GLY A 202 -16.38 -22.82 -5.02
CA GLY A 202 -17.19 -23.46 -6.07
C GLY A 202 -17.76 -24.81 -5.66
N ASN A 203 -17.00 -25.62 -4.93
CA ASN A 203 -17.46 -26.90 -4.43
C ASN A 203 -18.59 -26.73 -3.37
N LEU A 204 -18.42 -25.80 -2.43
CA LEU A 204 -19.40 -25.57 -1.35
C LEU A 204 -20.68 -24.89 -1.85
N VAL A 205 -20.55 -23.90 -2.73
CA VAL A 205 -21.72 -23.26 -3.36
C VAL A 205 -22.54 -24.27 -4.17
N SER A 206 -21.89 -25.23 -4.82
CA SER A 206 -22.60 -26.31 -5.54
C SER A 206 -23.41 -27.24 -4.63
N THR A 207 -23.13 -27.27 -3.31
CA THR A 207 -23.90 -28.01 -2.31
C THR A 207 -24.96 -27.17 -1.60
N GLY A 208 -25.18 -25.92 -2.03
CA GLY A 208 -26.18 -25.02 -1.47
C GLY A 208 -25.69 -24.11 -0.35
N VAL A 209 -24.38 -24.10 -0.05
CA VAL A 209 -23.80 -23.18 0.93
C VAL A 209 -23.79 -21.76 0.38
N LEU A 210 -24.27 -20.80 1.16
CA LEU A 210 -24.12 -19.37 0.86
C LEU A 210 -22.69 -18.93 1.15
N TRP A 211 -21.95 -18.55 0.11
CA TRP A 211 -20.59 -17.99 0.28
C TRP A 211 -20.62 -16.48 0.14
N THR A 212 -20.23 -15.79 1.20
CA THR A 212 -20.18 -14.33 1.26
C THR A 212 -18.75 -13.87 1.52
N GLU A 213 -18.29 -12.88 0.76
CA GLU A 213 -16.98 -12.27 0.96
C GLU A 213 -17.11 -10.87 1.53
N TYR A 214 -16.33 -10.57 2.56
CA TYR A 214 -16.25 -9.27 3.19
C TYR A 214 -14.80 -8.84 3.40
N ASP A 215 -14.52 -7.58 3.11
CA ASP A 215 -13.29 -6.90 3.44
C ASP A 215 -13.65 -5.50 3.95
N ALA A 216 -13.18 -5.14 5.14
CA ALA A 216 -13.50 -3.86 5.76
C ALA A 216 -12.99 -2.65 4.94
N SER A 217 -11.90 -2.81 4.21
CA SER A 217 -11.33 -1.77 3.35
C SER A 217 -11.81 -1.83 1.90
N ASP A 218 -12.46 -2.90 1.52
CA ASP A 218 -12.94 -3.27 0.17
C ASP A 218 -12.19 -2.62 -1.01
N PRO A 219 -10.93 -3.02 -1.26
CA PRO A 219 -10.15 -2.44 -2.36
C PRO A 219 -10.70 -2.81 -3.75
N THR A 220 -11.78 -3.61 -3.80
CA THR A 220 -12.43 -4.05 -5.04
C THR A 220 -13.74 -3.32 -5.34
N SER A 221 -14.16 -2.37 -4.51
CA SER A 221 -15.41 -1.62 -4.71
C SER A 221 -15.46 -0.94 -6.09
N ALA A 222 -14.36 -0.29 -6.49
CA ALA A 222 -14.25 0.34 -7.80
C ALA A 222 -14.43 -0.64 -8.99
N GLU A 223 -14.12 -1.94 -8.81
CA GLU A 223 -14.29 -2.96 -9.85
C GLU A 223 -15.78 -3.23 -10.11
N LYS A 224 -16.60 -3.27 -9.06
CA LYS A 224 -18.06 -3.40 -9.13
C LYS A 224 -18.69 -2.16 -9.74
N ASP A 225 -18.28 -0.99 -9.29
CA ASP A 225 -18.76 0.29 -9.79
C ASP A 225 -18.52 0.43 -11.29
N LEU A 226 -17.30 0.12 -11.74
CA LEU A 226 -16.96 0.12 -13.16
C LEU A 226 -17.76 -0.93 -13.95
N GLY A 227 -18.00 -2.11 -13.40
CA GLY A 227 -18.86 -3.12 -13.99
C GLY A 227 -20.27 -2.59 -14.26
N THR A 228 -20.85 -1.91 -13.28
CA THR A 228 -22.17 -1.28 -13.36
C THR A 228 -22.19 -0.12 -14.36
N ILE A 229 -21.21 0.78 -14.30
CA ILE A 229 -21.12 1.95 -15.20
C ILE A 229 -20.96 1.53 -16.67
N LEU A 230 -20.21 0.46 -16.92
CA LEU A 230 -19.94 -0.03 -18.27
C LEU A 230 -20.97 -1.05 -18.75
N ASP A 231 -22.02 -1.28 -17.97
CA ASP A 231 -23.12 -2.22 -18.27
C ASP A 231 -22.60 -3.61 -18.67
N THR A 232 -21.70 -4.15 -17.85
CA THR A 232 -21.13 -5.48 -18.06
C THR A 232 -21.77 -6.52 -17.14
N ASP A 233 -21.82 -7.77 -17.56
CA ASP A 233 -22.31 -8.91 -16.75
C ASP A 233 -21.27 -9.40 -15.71
N GLY A 234 -20.19 -8.64 -15.48
CA GLY A 234 -19.13 -8.90 -14.49
C GLY A 234 -18.55 -7.61 -13.96
N ASP A 235 -17.60 -7.74 -13.05
CA ASP A 235 -16.84 -6.61 -12.53
C ASP A 235 -15.75 -6.20 -13.54
N VAL A 236 -15.25 -4.96 -13.43
CA VAL A 236 -14.22 -4.46 -14.34
C VAL A 236 -13.02 -3.97 -13.56
N ARG A 237 -11.88 -4.60 -13.78
CA ARG A 237 -10.61 -4.27 -13.14
C ARG A 237 -9.83 -3.26 -13.94
N PHE A 238 -9.45 -2.17 -13.29
CA PHE A 238 -8.54 -1.16 -13.84
C PHE A 238 -7.09 -1.58 -13.65
N LEU A 239 -6.30 -1.56 -14.74
CA LEU A 239 -4.87 -1.90 -14.72
C LEU A 239 -4.03 -0.83 -15.42
N PRO A 240 -3.19 -0.09 -14.68
CA PRO A 240 -2.24 0.85 -15.28
C PRO A 240 -1.10 0.12 -16.01
N LYS A 241 -0.70 0.64 -17.17
CA LYS A 241 0.46 0.19 -17.97
C LYS A 241 1.50 1.30 -18.08
N LEU A 242 2.04 1.73 -16.97
CA LEU A 242 2.81 2.98 -16.81
C LEU A 242 4.16 3.00 -17.53
N ARG A 243 4.65 1.86 -18.01
CA ARG A 243 5.93 1.81 -18.76
C ARG A 243 5.97 2.72 -19.98
N LYS A 244 4.81 2.92 -20.63
CA LYS A 244 4.66 3.75 -21.82
C LYS A 244 4.08 5.13 -21.52
N ALA A 245 3.60 5.35 -20.31
CA ALA A 245 2.99 6.60 -19.92
C ALA A 245 4.03 7.73 -19.87
N ASN A 246 3.72 8.83 -20.55
CA ASN A 246 4.55 10.03 -20.58
C ASN A 246 4.03 11.09 -19.61
N ARG A 247 2.70 11.14 -19.42
CA ARG A 247 2.03 11.97 -18.43
C ARG A 247 1.12 11.08 -17.60
N VAL A 248 1.23 11.21 -16.29
CA VAL A 248 0.42 10.45 -15.35
C VAL A 248 -0.25 11.42 -14.41
N LEU A 249 -1.56 11.33 -14.29
CA LEU A 249 -2.33 12.02 -13.27
C LEU A 249 -2.87 11.00 -12.28
N SER A 250 -2.46 11.11 -11.03
CA SER A 250 -2.98 10.35 -9.91
C SER A 250 -4.05 11.18 -9.19
N LEU A 251 -5.23 10.63 -9.04
CA LEU A 251 -6.34 11.20 -8.25
C LEU A 251 -6.52 10.33 -7.01
N ASP A 252 -5.96 10.77 -5.90
CA ASP A 252 -5.93 10.07 -4.60
C ASP A 252 -5.50 8.59 -4.68
N SER A 253 -4.72 8.24 -5.72
CA SER A 253 -4.21 6.89 -5.96
C SER A 253 -2.75 6.79 -5.56
N ASP A 254 -2.47 6.09 -4.45
CA ASP A 254 -1.09 5.86 -4.00
C ASP A 254 -0.48 4.64 -4.72
N PHE A 255 -0.45 4.68 -6.06
CA PHE A 255 0.02 3.58 -6.89
C PHE A 255 1.52 3.25 -6.72
N LEU A 256 2.31 4.13 -6.09
CA LEU A 256 3.71 3.88 -5.70
C LEU A 256 3.83 3.34 -4.27
N GLY A 257 2.81 3.54 -3.44
CA GLY A 257 2.74 3.03 -2.09
C GLY A 257 2.06 1.66 -2.01
N CYS A 258 1.80 1.20 -0.79
CA CYS A 258 1.22 -0.12 -0.54
C CYS A 258 -0.32 -0.13 -0.45
N ARG A 259 -0.97 1.02 -0.64
CA ARG A 259 -2.44 1.13 -0.50
C ARG A 259 -3.19 0.62 -1.74
N GLU A 260 -2.59 0.78 -2.91
CA GLU A 260 -3.22 0.36 -4.17
C GLU A 260 -2.76 -1.03 -4.62
N PRO A 261 -3.64 -1.77 -5.30
CA PRO A 261 -3.29 -3.06 -5.86
C PRO A 261 -2.15 -2.98 -6.88
N ASN A 262 -1.36 -4.03 -6.95
CA ASN A 262 -0.24 -4.13 -7.89
C ASN A 262 0.81 -3.01 -7.78
N SER A 263 0.89 -2.32 -6.63
CA SER A 263 1.80 -1.18 -6.41
C SER A 263 3.25 -1.50 -6.77
N LEU A 264 3.75 -2.70 -6.49
CA LEU A 264 5.11 -3.12 -6.84
C LEU A 264 5.36 -3.12 -8.35
N ALA A 265 4.43 -3.70 -9.12
CA ALA A 265 4.51 -3.73 -10.58
C ALA A 265 4.35 -2.32 -11.17
N ASN A 266 3.42 -1.53 -10.61
CA ASN A 266 3.19 -0.14 -11.00
C ASN A 266 4.42 0.72 -10.73
N THR A 267 5.02 0.63 -9.54
CA THR A 267 6.25 1.33 -9.16
C THR A 267 7.38 0.99 -10.12
N ARG A 268 7.64 -0.30 -10.35
CA ARG A 268 8.68 -0.74 -11.27
C ARG A 268 8.44 -0.22 -12.70
N SER A 269 7.20 -0.27 -13.14
CA SER A 269 6.79 0.17 -14.47
C SER A 269 6.97 1.68 -14.64
N PHE A 270 6.52 2.47 -13.67
CA PHE A 270 6.63 3.92 -13.67
C PHE A 270 8.09 4.39 -13.56
N MET A 271 8.89 3.81 -12.65
CA MET A 271 10.28 4.19 -12.41
C MET A 271 11.19 3.91 -13.59
N LYS A 272 10.83 2.98 -14.50
CA LYS A 272 11.55 2.80 -15.78
C LYS A 272 11.49 4.06 -16.64
N GLY A 273 10.39 4.81 -16.62
CA GLY A 273 10.26 6.09 -17.32
C GLY A 273 11.00 7.26 -16.64
N ARG A 274 11.47 7.05 -15.39
CA ARG A 274 12.24 8.03 -14.61
C ARG A 274 13.75 7.77 -14.65
N LYS A 275 14.19 6.65 -15.22
CA LYS A 275 15.61 6.32 -15.29
C LYS A 275 16.30 7.20 -16.30
N VAL A 276 17.14 8.13 -15.84
CA VAL A 276 17.93 9.05 -16.66
C VAL A 276 19.40 8.64 -16.59
N MET A 277 19.95 8.19 -17.71
CA MET A 277 21.36 7.84 -17.87
C MET A 277 22.12 8.85 -18.74
N SER A 278 21.39 9.67 -19.49
CA SER A 278 21.95 10.67 -20.40
C SER A 278 21.08 11.92 -20.46
N LYS A 279 21.61 13.04 -20.99
CA LYS A 279 20.85 14.28 -21.24
C LYS A 279 19.64 14.05 -22.18
N GLY A 280 19.73 13.06 -23.09
CA GLY A 280 18.64 12.69 -23.98
C GLY A 280 17.47 12.03 -23.26
N ASP A 281 17.75 11.25 -22.21
CA ASP A 281 16.75 10.56 -21.42
C ASP A 281 15.94 11.55 -20.57
N ALA A 282 16.58 12.62 -20.08
CA ALA A 282 15.90 13.65 -19.29
C ALA A 282 14.72 14.28 -20.04
N LYS A 283 14.85 14.43 -21.38
CA LYS A 283 13.77 14.97 -22.23
C LYS A 283 12.60 13.98 -22.42
N LYS A 284 12.83 12.70 -22.17
CA LYS A 284 11.84 11.62 -22.32
C LYS A 284 11.23 11.18 -20.99
N MET A 285 11.72 11.72 -19.88
CA MET A 285 11.23 11.40 -18.54
C MET A 285 9.72 11.64 -18.45
N ASN A 286 9.01 10.71 -17.84
CA ASN A 286 7.59 10.88 -17.58
C ASN A 286 7.36 12.00 -16.55
N ARG A 287 6.14 12.57 -16.54
CA ARG A 287 5.72 13.60 -15.58
C ARG A 287 4.53 13.08 -14.78
N LEU A 288 4.59 13.30 -13.47
CA LEU A 288 3.56 12.89 -12.52
C LEU A 288 2.88 14.11 -11.92
N TYR A 289 1.58 14.17 -12.10
CA TYR A 289 0.66 15.03 -11.39
C TYR A 289 -0.01 14.20 -10.30
N SER A 290 0.00 14.66 -9.07
CA SER A 290 -0.70 14.02 -7.95
C SER A 290 -1.67 15.00 -7.30
N VAL A 291 -2.93 14.63 -7.30
CA VAL A 291 -3.98 15.31 -6.54
C VAL A 291 -4.38 14.36 -5.42
N GLU A 292 -4.18 14.76 -4.18
CA GLU A 292 -4.35 13.85 -3.04
C GLU A 292 -4.85 14.58 -1.79
N SER A 293 -5.61 13.86 -0.99
CA SER A 293 -6.14 14.35 0.29
C SER A 293 -5.12 14.24 1.43
N ASP A 294 -4.27 13.23 1.36
CA ASP A 294 -3.21 12.92 2.32
C ASP A 294 -1.83 13.01 1.63
N LEU A 295 -0.74 13.08 2.40
CA LEU A 295 0.60 13.01 1.84
C LEU A 295 1.01 11.53 1.69
N THR A 296 1.06 11.10 0.42
CA THR A 296 1.43 9.72 0.08
C THR A 296 2.83 9.63 -0.52
N ILE A 297 3.32 8.40 -0.73
CA ILE A 297 4.58 8.16 -1.45
C ILE A 297 4.46 8.69 -2.89
N THR A 298 3.31 8.51 -3.50
CA THR A 298 3.03 9.01 -4.87
C THR A 298 3.12 10.52 -4.93
N GLY A 299 2.49 11.23 -3.98
CA GLY A 299 2.59 12.69 -3.89
C GLY A 299 3.99 13.19 -3.57
N GLY A 300 4.75 12.47 -2.75
CA GLY A 300 6.15 12.80 -2.43
C GLY A 300 7.11 12.70 -3.62
N VAL A 301 6.77 11.89 -4.64
CA VAL A 301 7.56 11.72 -5.89
C VAL A 301 7.02 12.57 -7.04
N ALA A 302 5.84 13.18 -6.89
CA ALA A 302 5.17 13.94 -7.93
C ALA A 302 5.97 15.17 -8.37
N ASP A 303 5.93 15.48 -9.68
CA ASP A 303 6.48 16.71 -10.23
C ASP A 303 5.56 17.91 -9.92
N HIS A 304 4.26 17.65 -9.91
CA HIS A 304 3.23 18.63 -9.56
C HIS A 304 2.24 17.99 -8.59
N ARG A 305 2.18 18.52 -7.39
CA ARG A 305 1.28 18.06 -6.34
C ARG A 305 0.23 19.11 -6.00
N LEU A 306 -1.02 18.69 -5.89
CA LEU A 306 -2.12 19.49 -5.38
C LEU A 306 -2.75 18.77 -4.18
N ARG A 307 -2.83 19.46 -3.04
CA ARG A 307 -3.63 19.00 -1.91
C ARG A 307 -5.09 19.35 -2.15
N LEU A 308 -5.96 18.35 -2.12
CA LEU A 308 -7.39 18.51 -2.34
C LEU A 308 -8.16 17.79 -1.22
N GLU A 309 -9.21 18.39 -0.73
CA GLU A 309 -10.10 17.75 0.24
C GLU A 309 -10.86 16.58 -0.41
N SER A 310 -11.07 15.49 0.32
CA SER A 310 -11.73 14.29 -0.20
C SER A 310 -13.12 14.57 -0.78
N SER A 311 -13.86 15.51 -0.22
CA SER A 311 -15.18 15.96 -0.70
C SER A 311 -15.14 16.67 -2.06
N GLN A 312 -13.98 17.14 -2.50
CA GLN A 312 -13.83 17.94 -3.72
C GLN A 312 -13.46 17.10 -4.96
N PHE A 313 -13.14 15.81 -4.81
CA PHE A 313 -12.68 14.98 -5.95
C PHE A 313 -13.72 14.88 -7.06
N VAL A 314 -15.00 14.76 -6.73
CA VAL A 314 -16.08 14.72 -7.73
C VAL A 314 -16.11 16.02 -8.54
N ALA A 315 -16.12 17.16 -7.88
CA ALA A 315 -16.13 18.47 -8.56
C ALA A 315 -14.87 18.73 -9.37
N PHE A 316 -13.70 18.40 -8.80
CA PHE A 316 -12.42 18.53 -9.47
C PHE A 316 -12.36 17.69 -10.75
N THR A 317 -12.80 16.42 -10.69
CA THR A 317 -12.75 15.51 -11.83
C THR A 317 -13.74 15.94 -12.92
N ASN A 318 -14.91 16.49 -12.55
CA ASN A 318 -15.85 17.05 -13.49
C ASN A 318 -15.24 18.26 -14.25
N LEU A 319 -14.58 19.21 -13.54
CA LEU A 319 -13.89 20.32 -14.20
C LEU A 319 -12.73 19.86 -15.09
N LEU A 320 -11.94 18.90 -14.63
CA LEU A 320 -10.85 18.33 -15.41
C LEU A 320 -11.37 17.71 -16.71
N ALA A 321 -12.45 16.94 -16.63
CA ALA A 321 -13.10 16.34 -17.81
C ALA A 321 -13.57 17.41 -18.79
N ALA A 322 -14.23 18.46 -18.31
CA ALA A 322 -14.70 19.58 -19.12
C ALA A 322 -13.55 20.28 -19.87
N GLU A 323 -12.42 20.55 -19.19
CA GLU A 323 -11.27 21.17 -19.81
C GLU A 323 -10.59 20.25 -20.83
N ILE A 324 -10.41 18.96 -20.52
CA ILE A 324 -9.84 17.99 -21.46
C ILE A 324 -10.72 17.84 -22.69
N PHE A 325 -12.03 17.64 -22.52
CA PHE A 325 -12.96 17.46 -23.64
C PHE A 325 -13.04 18.70 -24.53
N THR A 326 -12.95 19.88 -23.94
CA THR A 326 -12.83 21.14 -24.69
C THR A 326 -11.54 21.17 -25.53
N LEU A 327 -10.38 20.80 -24.95
CA LEU A 327 -9.09 20.83 -25.63
C LEU A 327 -8.97 19.85 -26.80
N ILE A 328 -9.60 18.67 -26.67
CA ILE A 328 -9.54 17.63 -27.73
C ILE A 328 -10.75 17.68 -28.68
N ASN A 329 -11.63 18.68 -28.52
CA ASN A 329 -12.88 18.82 -29.27
C ASN A 329 -13.74 17.54 -29.21
N SER A 330 -13.83 16.89 -28.07
CA SER A 330 -14.64 15.71 -27.81
C SER A 330 -15.84 16.05 -26.92
N GLY A 331 -16.97 15.39 -27.20
CA GLY A 331 -18.19 15.58 -26.43
C GLY A 331 -19.10 16.71 -26.93
N GLU A 332 -20.36 16.66 -26.55
CA GLU A 332 -21.33 17.70 -26.85
C GLU A 332 -21.14 18.91 -25.94
N GLU A 333 -21.37 20.11 -26.45
CA GLU A 333 -21.24 21.37 -25.69
C GLU A 333 -22.12 21.36 -24.43
N THR A 334 -23.32 20.77 -24.52
CA THR A 334 -24.24 20.58 -23.39
C THR A 334 -23.65 19.73 -22.27
N LEU A 335 -22.94 18.64 -22.61
CA LEU A 335 -22.24 17.79 -21.64
C LEU A 335 -21.09 18.55 -20.96
N ILE A 336 -20.30 19.27 -21.75
CA ILE A 336 -19.15 20.04 -21.22
C ILE A 336 -19.66 21.11 -20.25
N GLU A 337 -20.77 21.78 -20.56
CA GLU A 337 -21.35 22.78 -19.66
C GLU A 337 -21.92 22.14 -18.37
N GLN A 338 -22.58 20.99 -18.46
CA GLN A 338 -23.02 20.24 -17.28
C GLN A 338 -21.85 19.83 -16.38
N LEU A 339 -20.73 19.38 -16.97
CA LEU A 339 -19.53 19.03 -16.23
C LEU A 339 -18.96 20.27 -15.52
N ARG A 340 -18.93 21.44 -16.17
CA ARG A 340 -18.50 22.70 -15.57
C ARG A 340 -19.38 23.10 -14.40
N GLN A 341 -20.70 22.99 -14.53
CA GLN A 341 -21.65 23.29 -13.46
C GLN A 341 -21.45 22.38 -12.25
N ARG A 342 -21.30 21.08 -12.48
CA ARG A 342 -21.01 20.10 -11.41
C ARG A 342 -19.65 20.34 -10.74
N GLY A 343 -18.71 20.91 -11.47
CA GLY A 343 -17.38 21.24 -11.00
C GLY A 343 -17.25 22.59 -10.29
N ASP A 344 -18.33 23.35 -10.13
CA ASP A 344 -18.30 24.75 -9.67
C ASP A 344 -17.55 24.95 -8.34
N SER A 345 -17.72 24.02 -7.38
CA SER A 345 -17.05 24.09 -6.07
C SER A 345 -15.54 23.96 -6.14
N ALA A 346 -14.98 23.37 -7.21
CA ALA A 346 -13.54 23.22 -7.40
C ALA A 346 -12.90 24.33 -8.26
N LYS A 347 -13.63 25.39 -8.59
CA LYS A 347 -13.13 26.54 -9.42
C LYS A 347 -11.88 27.19 -8.86
N ALA A 348 -11.65 27.16 -7.56
CA ALA A 348 -10.42 27.66 -6.95
C ALA A 348 -9.16 27.02 -7.55
N HIS A 349 -9.26 25.80 -8.08
CA HIS A 349 -8.17 25.04 -8.67
C HIS A 349 -8.13 25.09 -10.20
N LEU A 350 -8.96 25.93 -10.84
CA LEU A 350 -9.14 25.95 -12.30
C LEU A 350 -7.83 26.20 -13.06
N ASN A 351 -6.97 27.08 -12.59
CA ASN A 351 -5.68 27.33 -13.24
C ASN A 351 -4.81 26.09 -13.25
N TRP A 352 -4.71 25.38 -12.12
CA TRP A 352 -3.97 24.13 -12.02
C TRP A 352 -4.57 23.04 -12.93
N ILE A 353 -5.89 22.94 -12.99
CA ILE A 353 -6.64 22.02 -13.85
C ILE A 353 -6.32 22.27 -15.32
N LYS A 354 -6.35 23.54 -15.76
CA LYS A 354 -6.05 23.92 -17.15
C LYS A 354 -4.62 23.58 -17.56
N GLU A 355 -3.64 23.86 -16.73
CA GLU A 355 -2.24 23.51 -17.01
C GLU A 355 -2.05 21.98 -17.07
N CYS A 356 -2.64 21.25 -16.14
CA CYS A 356 -2.60 19.80 -16.13
C CYS A 356 -3.30 19.20 -17.37
N ALA A 357 -4.50 19.67 -17.70
CA ALA A 357 -5.25 19.23 -18.88
C ALA A 357 -4.47 19.49 -20.17
N THR A 358 -3.87 20.68 -20.30
CA THR A 358 -3.05 21.06 -21.47
C THR A 358 -1.86 20.12 -21.63
N ASP A 359 -1.12 19.82 -20.55
CA ASP A 359 0.03 18.92 -20.61
C ASP A 359 -0.39 17.45 -20.88
N LEU A 360 -1.50 16.98 -20.31
CA LEU A 360 -2.07 15.67 -20.63
C LEU A 360 -2.45 15.52 -22.10
N CYS A 361 -3.01 16.59 -22.70
CA CYS A 361 -3.40 16.64 -24.11
C CYS A 361 -2.24 16.81 -25.09
N THR A 362 -1.01 17.10 -24.62
CA THR A 362 0.17 17.21 -25.49
C THR A 362 0.50 15.89 -26.19
N LYS A 363 0.33 14.77 -25.49
CA LYS A 363 0.46 13.40 -26.01
C LYS A 363 -0.65 12.55 -25.44
N PRO A 364 -1.90 12.74 -25.89
CA PRO A 364 -3.07 12.21 -25.22
C PRO A 364 -3.00 10.69 -25.06
N GLU A 365 -2.64 9.95 -26.09
CA GLU A 365 -2.55 8.49 -26.08
C GLU A 365 -1.43 7.91 -25.18
N LEU A 366 -0.48 8.73 -24.73
CA LEU A 366 0.58 8.38 -23.80
C LEU A 366 0.34 8.96 -22.40
N SER A 367 -0.84 9.51 -22.16
CA SER A 367 -1.30 9.93 -20.83
C SER A 367 -1.96 8.78 -20.09
N ALA A 368 -2.12 8.90 -18.78
CA ALA A 368 -2.84 7.95 -17.93
C ALA A 368 -3.46 8.70 -16.74
N ILE A 369 -4.76 8.53 -16.55
CA ILE A 369 -5.47 9.04 -15.38
C ILE A 369 -5.78 7.85 -14.47
N LEU A 370 -5.31 7.92 -13.23
CA LEU A 370 -5.36 6.85 -12.24
C LEU A 370 -6.25 7.30 -11.08
N PRO A 371 -7.51 6.87 -11.02
CA PRO A 371 -8.34 7.11 -9.84
C PRO A 371 -7.96 6.15 -8.72
N GLY A 372 -7.97 6.64 -7.46
CA GLY A 372 -7.89 5.79 -6.28
C GLY A 372 -9.05 4.81 -6.20
N SER A 373 -8.81 3.60 -5.74
CA SER A 373 -9.81 2.53 -5.67
C SER A 373 -10.98 2.83 -4.72
N HIS A 374 -10.79 3.74 -3.78
CA HIS A 374 -11.79 4.18 -2.80
C HIS A 374 -12.65 5.37 -3.26
N LEU A 375 -12.31 5.98 -4.42
CA LEU A 375 -13.07 7.13 -4.91
C LEU A 375 -14.44 6.70 -5.45
N PRO A 376 -15.46 7.59 -5.35
CA PRO A 376 -16.82 7.29 -5.77
C PRO A 376 -16.94 6.81 -7.21
N ALA A 377 -17.99 6.03 -7.50
CA ALA A 377 -18.32 5.50 -8.81
C ALA A 377 -18.34 6.57 -9.91
N GLU A 378 -18.85 7.77 -9.63
CA GLU A 378 -18.84 8.90 -10.55
C GLU A 378 -17.42 9.27 -11.00
N VAL A 379 -16.46 9.34 -10.08
CA VAL A 379 -15.07 9.64 -10.39
C VAL A 379 -14.44 8.51 -11.23
N GLN A 380 -14.73 7.26 -10.91
CA GLN A 380 -14.27 6.10 -11.67
C GLN A 380 -14.77 6.18 -13.14
N GLY A 381 -16.07 6.48 -13.31
CA GLY A 381 -16.68 6.62 -14.62
C GLY A 381 -16.12 7.79 -15.43
N ILE A 382 -15.94 8.95 -14.82
CA ILE A 382 -15.34 10.12 -15.50
C ILE A 382 -13.90 9.84 -15.90
N CYS A 383 -13.11 9.23 -15.02
CA CYS A 383 -11.71 8.84 -15.34
C CYS A 383 -11.65 7.83 -16.49
N TYR A 384 -12.58 6.87 -16.53
CA TYR A 384 -12.72 5.97 -17.68
C TYR A 384 -13.00 6.75 -18.96
N ALA A 385 -13.97 7.68 -18.93
CA ALA A 385 -14.34 8.50 -20.09
C ALA A 385 -13.14 9.33 -20.58
N ILE A 386 -12.41 10.00 -19.67
CA ILE A 386 -11.21 10.76 -20.02
C ILE A 386 -10.15 9.84 -20.66
N ASN A 387 -9.83 8.69 -20.05
CA ASN A 387 -8.86 7.75 -20.58
C ASN A 387 -9.26 7.22 -21.97
N ARG A 388 -10.56 7.03 -22.20
CA ARG A 388 -11.10 6.61 -23.49
C ARG A 388 -10.91 7.70 -24.56
N GLU A 389 -11.35 8.91 -24.26
CA GLU A 389 -11.28 10.05 -25.21
C GLU A 389 -9.83 10.46 -25.52
N LEU A 390 -8.93 10.35 -24.58
CA LEU A 390 -7.48 10.55 -24.81
C LEU A 390 -6.83 9.41 -25.64
N GLY A 391 -7.53 8.29 -25.86
CA GLY A 391 -7.00 7.14 -26.59
C GLY A 391 -5.97 6.34 -25.78
N CYS A 392 -6.07 6.37 -24.45
CA CYS A 392 -5.17 5.68 -23.51
C CYS A 392 -5.44 4.18 -23.40
N LEU A 393 -6.68 3.75 -23.76
CA LEU A 393 -7.12 2.35 -23.59
C LEU A 393 -6.24 1.39 -24.41
N GLY A 394 -5.78 0.33 -23.76
CA GLY A 394 -4.89 -0.66 -24.33
C GLY A 394 -3.41 -0.21 -24.46
N LYS A 395 -3.10 1.09 -24.28
CA LYS A 395 -1.75 1.66 -24.36
C LYS A 395 -1.13 1.91 -22.99
N THR A 396 -1.71 2.81 -22.23
CA THR A 396 -1.25 3.23 -20.89
C THR A 396 -2.16 2.77 -19.76
N VAL A 397 -3.40 2.44 -20.07
CA VAL A 397 -4.38 1.87 -19.15
C VAL A 397 -5.15 0.73 -19.81
N GLN A 398 -5.61 -0.21 -19.00
CA GLN A 398 -6.43 -1.33 -19.45
C GLN A 398 -7.58 -1.55 -18.47
N TYR A 399 -8.75 -1.86 -18.99
CA TYR A 399 -9.92 -2.27 -18.24
C TYR A 399 -10.23 -3.72 -18.61
N LEU A 400 -10.16 -4.61 -17.65
CA LEU A 400 -10.37 -6.04 -17.85
C LEU A 400 -11.67 -6.48 -17.18
N LYS A 401 -12.54 -7.08 -17.97
CA LYS A 401 -13.70 -7.77 -17.42
C LYS A 401 -13.24 -8.98 -16.62
N ILE A 402 -13.75 -9.11 -15.42
CA ILE A 402 -13.52 -10.24 -14.50
C ILE A 402 -14.85 -10.84 -14.07
N ALA A 403 -14.82 -12.01 -13.46
CA ALA A 403 -16.01 -12.62 -12.90
C ALA A 403 -16.64 -11.70 -11.84
N LYS A 404 -17.94 -11.72 -11.74
CA LYS A 404 -18.68 -10.99 -10.71
C LYS A 404 -18.23 -11.46 -9.32
N SER A 405 -18.07 -10.51 -8.42
CA SER A 405 -17.74 -10.79 -7.02
C SER A 405 -18.82 -11.67 -6.37
N ALA A 406 -18.44 -12.43 -5.35
CA ALA A 406 -19.37 -13.17 -4.51
C ALA A 406 -20.41 -12.25 -3.85
N SER A 407 -21.43 -12.84 -3.22
CA SER A 407 -22.50 -12.12 -2.55
C SER A 407 -21.96 -11.13 -1.50
N ALA A 408 -22.68 -10.03 -1.31
CA ALA A 408 -22.31 -8.99 -0.35
C ALA A 408 -22.76 -9.36 1.07
N LEU A 409 -22.25 -8.63 2.06
CA LEU A 409 -22.68 -8.77 3.47
C LEU A 409 -24.19 -8.50 3.65
N SER A 410 -24.78 -7.63 2.82
CA SER A 410 -26.23 -7.40 2.76
C SER A 410 -27.00 -8.65 2.45
N ASP A 411 -26.51 -9.45 1.49
CA ASP A 411 -27.20 -10.69 1.06
C ASP A 411 -27.17 -11.73 2.18
N LEU A 412 -26.07 -11.76 2.95
CA LEU A 412 -25.98 -12.60 4.15
C LEU A 412 -26.97 -12.15 5.22
N SER A 413 -27.08 -10.84 5.46
CA SER A 413 -28.06 -10.29 6.42
C SER A 413 -29.50 -10.66 6.03
N GLU A 414 -29.87 -10.49 4.76
CA GLU A 414 -31.18 -10.91 4.26
C GLU A 414 -31.43 -12.41 4.40
N ALA A 415 -30.37 -13.22 4.18
CA ALA A 415 -30.48 -14.67 4.32
C ALA A 415 -30.70 -15.11 5.76
N VAL A 416 -30.07 -14.42 6.73
CA VAL A 416 -30.29 -14.65 8.17
C VAL A 416 -31.70 -14.20 8.56
N ASP A 417 -32.10 -12.98 8.17
CA ASP A 417 -33.43 -12.41 8.51
C ASP A 417 -34.57 -13.24 7.92
N SER A 418 -34.36 -13.89 6.78
CA SER A 418 -35.34 -14.77 6.12
C SER A 418 -35.27 -16.24 6.55
N ASN A 419 -34.46 -16.58 7.54
CA ASN A 419 -34.22 -17.97 7.99
C ASN A 419 -33.73 -18.92 6.86
N MET A 420 -33.05 -18.39 5.87
CA MET A 420 -32.43 -19.22 4.83
C MET A 420 -31.09 -19.82 5.29
N VAL A 421 -30.49 -19.24 6.32
CA VAL A 421 -29.29 -19.76 7.01
C VAL A 421 -29.50 -19.68 8.51
N ASP A 422 -28.93 -20.60 9.24
CA ASP A 422 -28.99 -20.71 10.70
C ASP A 422 -27.72 -20.20 11.38
#